data_9cf458371bf4628fffebaef02203e067
#
_entry.id   9cf458371bf4628fffebaef02203e067
#
_cell.length_a   1.000
_cell.length_b   1.000
_cell.length_c   1.000
_cell.angle_alpha   90.00
_cell.angle_beta   90.00
_cell.angle_gamma   90.00
#
_symmetry.space_group_name_H-M   'P 1'
#
loop_
_entity.id
_entity.type
_entity.pdbx_description
1 polymer ?
#
loop_
_entity_poly.entity_id
_entity_poly.type
_entity_poly.pdbx_seq_one_letter_code
_entity_poly.pdbx_strand_id
1 'polypeptide(L)'
;MINYSNVKRSVNANLLEINQAKARIKEAKAKGETPKQADVELVNTEVQKTFAVAQYSEVMTIEKFAKHISSHGCVYSRADISAILYMAVDCMREQLLEGKKIRLGDLGDFAVSLSSKGAADASTFTAQNITDVKVFWEPGAQFKNLITDAEFNLVASRAAQAKVLKALRAGESKVDLEGADNGDNGDNGDNGGNDPGGNKPGGNPGGGSNPSGGSSTGGGNTEGGNTEGGGTTEGGGSGSDDGHVNI
;
A
#
# COMPACT_ATOMS: atom_id res chain seq x y z
N MET A 1 -1.89 11.88 -16.68
CA MET A 1 -3.21 11.35 -17.10
C MET A 1 -3.61 10.21 -16.19
N ILE A 2 -4.78 10.28 -15.57
CA ILE A 2 -5.32 9.26 -14.65
C ILE A 2 -6.32 8.39 -15.42
N ASN A 3 -6.07 7.10 -15.50
CA ASN A 3 -7.01 6.16 -16.09
C ASN A 3 -8.17 5.89 -15.12
N TYR A 4 -9.39 5.86 -15.65
CA TYR A 4 -10.57 5.49 -14.89
C TYR A 4 -11.51 4.60 -15.71
N SER A 5 -12.33 3.80 -15.03
CA SER A 5 -13.41 3.06 -15.62
C SER A 5 -14.75 3.40 -14.97
N ASN A 6 -15.82 3.15 -15.65
CA ASN A 6 -17.17 3.34 -15.15
C ASN A 6 -17.64 2.10 -14.39
N VAL A 7 -18.22 2.28 -13.20
CA VAL A 7 -18.80 1.21 -12.38
C VAL A 7 -20.21 1.62 -11.95
N LYS A 8 -21.18 0.72 -12.11
CA LYS A 8 -22.53 0.93 -11.60
C LYS A 8 -22.60 0.57 -10.12
N ARG A 9 -23.14 1.45 -9.32
CA ARG A 9 -23.38 1.22 -7.88
C ARG A 9 -24.80 1.61 -7.52
N SER A 10 -25.41 0.80 -6.67
CA SER A 10 -26.69 1.15 -6.05
C SER A 10 -26.51 2.32 -5.09
N VAL A 11 -27.44 3.26 -5.12
CA VAL A 11 -27.46 4.46 -4.26
C VAL A 11 -28.61 4.42 -3.23
N ASN A 12 -29.28 3.29 -3.08
CA ASN A 12 -30.35 3.13 -2.13
C ASN A 12 -29.86 3.08 -0.68
N ALA A 13 -30.56 3.74 0.23
CA ALA A 13 -30.25 3.68 1.66
C ALA A 13 -30.46 2.28 2.24
N ASN A 14 -31.42 1.52 1.71
CA ASN A 14 -31.76 0.15 2.11
C ASN A 14 -31.05 -0.93 1.28
N LEU A 15 -29.83 -0.66 0.82
CA LEU A 15 -29.05 -1.58 -0.04
C LEU A 15 -28.88 -2.97 0.57
N LEU A 16 -28.74 -3.08 1.91
CA LEU A 16 -28.62 -4.37 2.59
C LEU A 16 -29.86 -5.24 2.37
N GLU A 17 -31.06 -4.66 2.52
CA GLU A 17 -32.32 -5.35 2.32
C GLU A 17 -32.51 -5.79 0.87
N ILE A 18 -32.17 -4.91 -0.08
CA ILE A 18 -32.17 -5.20 -1.52
C ILE A 18 -31.24 -6.39 -1.84
N ASN A 19 -30.04 -6.41 -1.29
CA ASN A 19 -29.09 -7.51 -1.51
C ASN A 19 -29.58 -8.82 -0.90
N GLN A 20 -30.20 -8.78 0.27
CA GLN A 20 -30.83 -9.95 0.90
C GLN A 20 -32.02 -10.47 0.05
N ALA A 21 -32.86 -9.57 -0.50
CA ALA A 21 -33.92 -9.93 -1.40
C ALA A 21 -33.39 -10.58 -2.70
N LYS A 22 -32.34 -10.03 -3.29
CA LYS A 22 -31.66 -10.65 -4.45
C LYS A 22 -31.16 -12.07 -4.14
N ALA A 23 -30.57 -12.28 -2.95
CA ALA A 23 -30.10 -13.60 -2.53
C ALA A 23 -31.27 -14.59 -2.38
N ARG A 24 -32.39 -14.18 -1.75
CA ARG A 24 -33.59 -15.03 -1.62
C ARG A 24 -34.22 -15.36 -2.97
N ILE A 25 -34.29 -14.39 -3.90
CA ILE A 25 -34.77 -14.62 -5.26
C ILE A 25 -33.90 -15.65 -5.98
N LYS A 26 -32.55 -15.51 -5.87
CA LYS A 26 -31.60 -16.44 -6.48
C LYS A 26 -31.77 -17.85 -5.92
N GLU A 27 -31.95 -18.00 -4.63
CA GLU A 27 -32.16 -19.28 -3.95
C GLU A 27 -33.49 -19.94 -4.36
N ALA A 28 -34.59 -19.19 -4.39
CA ALA A 28 -35.89 -19.69 -4.85
C ALA A 28 -35.81 -20.19 -6.29
N LYS A 29 -35.19 -19.42 -7.18
CA LYS A 29 -34.98 -19.84 -8.58
C LYS A 29 -34.13 -21.12 -8.70
N ALA A 30 -33.09 -21.27 -7.87
CA ALA A 30 -32.27 -22.47 -7.87
C ALA A 30 -33.01 -23.72 -7.38
N LYS A 31 -34.02 -23.54 -6.53
CA LYS A 31 -34.91 -24.60 -6.03
C LYS A 31 -36.11 -24.86 -6.96
N GLY A 32 -36.27 -24.10 -8.06
CA GLY A 32 -37.43 -24.17 -8.93
C GLY A 32 -38.73 -23.55 -8.35
N GLU A 33 -38.59 -22.76 -7.28
CA GLU A 33 -39.70 -22.09 -6.62
C GLU A 33 -39.92 -20.68 -7.20
N THR A 34 -41.18 -20.21 -7.13
CA THR A 34 -41.50 -18.84 -7.51
C THR A 34 -41.01 -17.86 -6.40
N PRO A 35 -40.19 -16.85 -6.75
CA PRO A 35 -39.74 -15.84 -5.79
C PRO A 35 -40.92 -15.09 -5.16
N LYS A 36 -40.78 -14.67 -3.90
CA LYS A 36 -41.79 -13.86 -3.23
C LYS A 36 -41.95 -12.51 -3.92
N GLN A 37 -43.21 -12.11 -4.18
CA GLN A 37 -43.54 -10.85 -4.85
C GLN A 37 -42.93 -9.64 -4.15
N ALA A 38 -42.93 -9.60 -2.81
CA ALA A 38 -42.33 -8.52 -2.00
C ALA A 38 -40.81 -8.38 -2.24
N ASP A 39 -40.08 -9.49 -2.42
CA ASP A 39 -38.66 -9.43 -2.73
C ASP A 39 -38.42 -8.90 -4.16
N VAL A 40 -39.26 -9.26 -5.11
CA VAL A 40 -39.19 -8.75 -6.49
C VAL A 40 -39.47 -7.25 -6.52
N GLU A 41 -40.52 -6.80 -5.83
CA GLU A 41 -40.85 -5.37 -5.73
C GLU A 41 -39.72 -4.58 -5.08
N LEU A 42 -39.13 -5.08 -3.98
CA LEU A 42 -38.01 -4.43 -3.31
C LEU A 42 -36.79 -4.30 -4.23
N VAL A 43 -36.45 -5.34 -4.99
CA VAL A 43 -35.33 -5.28 -5.96
C VAL A 43 -35.62 -4.29 -7.09
N ASN A 44 -36.85 -4.14 -7.53
CA ASN A 44 -37.25 -3.18 -8.54
C ASN A 44 -37.14 -1.71 -8.09
N THR A 45 -37.04 -1.45 -6.77
CA THR A 45 -36.79 -0.10 -6.25
C THR A 45 -35.30 0.30 -6.33
N GLU A 46 -34.42 -0.61 -6.77
CA GLU A 46 -33.00 -0.31 -6.85
C GLU A 46 -32.69 0.76 -7.90
N VAL A 47 -32.07 1.84 -7.41
CA VAL A 47 -31.55 2.91 -8.26
C VAL A 47 -30.04 2.75 -8.41
N GLN A 48 -29.59 2.53 -9.64
CA GLN A 48 -28.16 2.45 -9.94
C GLN A 48 -27.68 3.73 -10.60
N LYS A 49 -26.52 4.23 -10.15
CA LYS A 49 -25.80 5.33 -10.76
C LYS A 49 -24.41 4.87 -11.18
N THR A 50 -23.86 5.51 -12.21
CA THR A 50 -22.53 5.25 -12.71
C THR A 50 -21.52 6.16 -12.00
N PHE A 51 -20.43 5.59 -11.52
CA PHE A 51 -19.35 6.27 -10.84
C PHE A 51 -18.02 5.96 -11.51
N ALA A 52 -17.08 6.91 -11.46
CA ALA A 52 -15.71 6.70 -11.90
C ALA A 52 -14.92 5.96 -10.81
N VAL A 53 -14.12 4.97 -11.23
CA VAL A 53 -13.14 4.28 -10.38
C VAL A 53 -11.78 4.37 -11.02
N ALA A 54 -10.78 4.85 -10.28
CA ALA A 54 -9.42 4.94 -10.77
C ALA A 54 -8.85 3.56 -11.14
N GLN A 55 -8.15 3.51 -12.28
CA GLN A 55 -7.46 2.32 -12.76
C GLN A 55 -5.96 2.61 -12.82
N TYR A 56 -5.17 1.91 -12.00
CA TYR A 56 -3.73 2.03 -12.09
C TYR A 56 -3.18 1.06 -13.14
N SER A 57 -2.22 1.54 -13.92
CA SER A 57 -1.55 0.75 -14.95
C SER A 57 -0.43 -0.11 -14.38
N GLU A 58 0.20 0.35 -13.32
CA GLU A 58 1.37 -0.28 -12.72
C GLU A 58 1.43 -0.03 -11.22
N VAL A 59 2.00 -0.98 -10.48
CA VAL A 59 2.40 -0.80 -9.09
C VAL A 59 3.87 -0.39 -9.06
N MET A 60 4.14 0.79 -8.52
CA MET A 60 5.49 1.30 -8.36
C MET A 60 6.06 0.82 -7.02
N THR A 61 7.04 -0.09 -7.04
CA THR A 61 7.75 -0.55 -5.86
C THR A 61 8.77 0.49 -5.38
N ILE A 62 9.28 0.33 -4.16
CA ILE A 62 10.33 1.21 -3.62
C ILE A 62 11.55 1.26 -4.57
N GLU A 63 11.96 0.12 -5.14
CA GLU A 63 13.10 0.03 -6.05
C GLU A 63 12.86 0.79 -7.36
N LYS A 64 11.65 0.66 -7.93
CA LYS A 64 11.25 1.41 -9.13
C LYS A 64 11.17 2.91 -8.84
N PHE A 65 10.62 3.28 -7.68
CA PHE A 65 10.52 4.66 -7.25
C PHE A 65 11.90 5.27 -6.99
N ALA A 66 12.79 4.56 -6.29
CA ALA A 66 14.17 4.97 -6.07
C ALA A 66 14.95 5.15 -7.40
N LYS A 67 14.73 4.24 -8.38
CA LYS A 67 15.29 4.38 -9.72
C LYS A 67 14.77 5.64 -10.40
N HIS A 68 13.48 5.92 -10.30
CA HIS A 68 12.87 7.13 -10.86
C HIS A 68 13.47 8.38 -10.24
N ILE A 69 13.57 8.47 -8.91
CA ILE A 69 14.19 9.60 -8.21
C ILE A 69 15.63 9.80 -8.67
N SER A 70 16.43 8.72 -8.74
CA SER A 70 17.83 8.81 -9.16
C SER A 70 18.00 9.31 -10.61
N SER A 71 17.01 9.11 -11.49
CA SER A 71 17.02 9.59 -12.87
C SER A 71 16.85 11.10 -13.03
N HIS A 72 16.41 11.80 -11.97
CA HIS A 72 16.31 13.26 -11.96
C HIS A 72 17.64 13.99 -11.69
N GLY A 73 18.77 13.29 -11.77
CA GLY A 73 20.10 13.90 -11.66
C GLY A 73 20.53 14.19 -10.21
N CYS A 74 19.99 13.45 -9.22
CA CYS A 74 20.42 13.56 -7.84
C CYS A 74 21.79 12.89 -7.61
N VAL A 75 22.50 13.32 -6.54
CA VAL A 75 23.82 12.79 -6.16
C VAL A 75 23.76 11.39 -5.55
N TYR A 76 22.57 10.95 -5.15
CA TYR A 76 22.36 9.66 -4.48
C TYR A 76 22.12 8.54 -5.51
N SER A 77 22.72 7.39 -5.27
CA SER A 77 22.44 6.20 -6.07
C SER A 77 21.04 5.64 -5.76
N ARG A 78 20.52 4.82 -6.68
CA ARG A 78 19.27 4.06 -6.42
C ARG A 78 19.33 3.25 -5.12
N ALA A 79 20.49 2.66 -4.80
CA ALA A 79 20.66 1.86 -3.59
C ALA A 79 20.55 2.70 -2.34
N ASP A 80 21.17 3.88 -2.32
CA ASP A 80 21.10 4.81 -1.19
C ASP A 80 19.65 5.28 -0.95
N ILE A 81 18.94 5.65 -2.01
CA ILE A 81 17.55 6.08 -1.93
C ILE A 81 16.66 4.94 -1.42
N SER A 82 16.82 3.71 -1.94
CA SER A 82 16.06 2.56 -1.45
C SER A 82 16.33 2.30 0.03
N ALA A 83 17.59 2.33 0.47
CA ALA A 83 17.96 2.12 1.85
C ALA A 83 17.33 3.18 2.78
N ILE A 84 17.37 4.45 2.39
CA ILE A 84 16.74 5.55 3.17
C ILE A 84 15.23 5.34 3.27
N LEU A 85 14.56 4.96 2.18
CA LEU A 85 13.11 4.73 2.20
C LEU A 85 12.72 3.55 3.10
N TYR A 86 13.45 2.43 3.07
CA TYR A 86 13.22 1.32 3.98
C TYR A 86 13.44 1.70 5.44
N MET A 87 14.54 2.39 5.74
CA MET A 87 14.81 2.90 7.10
C MET A 87 13.72 3.87 7.57
N ALA A 88 13.23 4.74 6.68
CA ALA A 88 12.14 5.65 7.01
C ALA A 88 10.86 4.89 7.39
N VAL A 89 10.50 3.82 6.66
CA VAL A 89 9.33 2.98 7.00
C VAL A 89 9.46 2.36 8.38
N ASP A 90 10.63 1.80 8.70
CA ASP A 90 10.89 1.18 10.02
C ASP A 90 10.83 2.20 11.15
N CYS A 91 11.49 3.35 10.99
CA CYS A 91 11.45 4.45 11.97
C CYS A 91 10.03 5.01 12.13
N MET A 92 9.28 5.17 11.05
CA MET A 92 7.89 5.65 11.11
C MET A 92 7.02 4.68 11.90
N ARG A 93 7.16 3.37 11.65
CA ARG A 93 6.42 2.35 12.39
C ARG A 93 6.70 2.43 13.90
N GLU A 94 7.96 2.55 14.29
CA GLU A 94 8.38 2.70 15.69
C GLU A 94 7.72 3.93 16.33
N GLN A 95 7.87 5.10 15.72
CA GLN A 95 7.36 6.36 16.26
C GLN A 95 5.81 6.40 16.34
N LEU A 96 5.12 5.79 15.36
CA LEU A 96 3.66 5.68 15.39
C LEU A 96 3.18 4.75 16.53
N LEU A 97 3.90 3.65 16.81
CA LEU A 97 3.59 2.77 17.94
C LEU A 97 3.83 3.41 19.29
N GLU A 98 4.74 4.39 19.38
CA GLU A 98 4.92 5.24 20.56
C GLU A 98 3.81 6.31 20.71
N GLY A 99 2.81 6.32 19.82
CA GLY A 99 1.67 7.25 19.86
C GLY A 99 1.97 8.63 19.29
N LYS A 100 3.05 8.79 18.52
CA LYS A 100 3.39 10.06 17.89
C LYS A 100 2.69 10.24 16.55
N LYS A 101 2.39 11.49 16.20
CA LYS A 101 2.01 11.90 14.83
C LYS A 101 3.28 12.34 14.10
N ILE A 102 3.49 11.84 12.89
CA ILE A 102 4.66 12.13 12.06
C ILE A 102 4.27 13.12 10.99
N ARG A 103 4.92 14.28 10.97
CA ARG A 103 4.72 15.31 9.95
C ARG A 103 5.90 15.36 9.00
N LEU A 104 5.67 15.09 7.73
CA LEU A 104 6.68 15.08 6.68
C LEU A 104 6.49 16.23 5.67
N GLY A 105 6.22 17.43 6.17
CA GLY A 105 6.07 18.61 5.32
C GLY A 105 5.00 18.44 4.26
N ASP A 106 5.36 18.69 3.00
CA ASP A 106 4.45 18.61 1.86
C ASP A 106 3.96 17.19 1.56
N LEU A 107 4.64 16.15 2.03
CA LEU A 107 4.14 14.78 1.91
C LEU A 107 2.89 14.57 2.77
N GLY A 108 2.80 15.24 3.91
CA GLY A 108 1.65 15.18 4.80
C GLY A 108 1.93 14.55 6.15
N ASP A 109 0.85 14.23 6.84
CA ASP A 109 0.87 13.75 8.21
C ASP A 109 0.44 12.28 8.29
N PHE A 110 1.16 11.50 9.09
CA PHE A 110 0.82 10.11 9.41
C PHE A 110 0.46 10.00 10.88
N ALA A 111 -0.67 9.37 11.18
CA ALA A 111 -1.13 9.15 12.55
C ALA A 111 -1.86 7.82 12.67
N VAL A 112 -2.03 7.35 13.92
CA VAL A 112 -2.80 6.14 14.21
C VAL A 112 -4.24 6.48 14.52
N SER A 113 -5.15 5.59 14.11
CA SER A 113 -6.56 5.59 14.46
C SER A 113 -6.91 4.27 15.11
N LEU A 114 -7.71 4.30 16.16
CA LEU A 114 -8.12 3.13 16.90
C LEU A 114 -9.58 2.79 16.57
N SER A 115 -9.86 1.51 16.41
CA SER A 115 -11.21 0.98 16.41
C SER A 115 -11.44 0.22 17.71
N SER A 116 -12.63 0.34 18.29
CA SER A 116 -12.94 -0.33 19.54
C SER A 116 -14.39 -0.81 19.59
N LYS A 117 -14.65 -1.82 20.41
CA LYS A 117 -16.00 -2.17 20.87
C LYS A 117 -16.37 -1.23 22.01
N GLY A 118 -17.56 -0.63 21.94
CA GLY A 118 -18.07 0.21 23.02
C GLY A 118 -18.25 -0.59 24.33
N ALA A 119 -18.06 0.08 25.46
CA ALA A 119 -18.45 -0.40 26.79
C ALA A 119 -19.67 0.41 27.30
N ALA A 120 -20.37 -0.09 28.33
CA ALA A 120 -21.54 0.57 28.87
C ALA A 120 -21.19 1.95 29.49
N ASP A 121 -20.03 2.03 30.14
CA ASP A 121 -19.48 3.26 30.70
C ASP A 121 -17.94 3.26 30.66
N ALA A 122 -17.33 4.41 30.96
CA ALA A 122 -15.90 4.59 30.90
C ALA A 122 -15.13 3.72 31.92
N SER A 123 -15.73 3.34 33.03
CA SER A 123 -15.10 2.53 34.08
C SER A 123 -14.93 1.08 33.66
N THR A 124 -15.76 0.61 32.73
CA THR A 124 -15.69 -0.75 32.15
C THR A 124 -14.88 -0.84 30.86
N PHE A 125 -14.48 0.30 30.30
CA PHE A 125 -13.65 0.33 29.11
C PHE A 125 -12.17 0.03 29.45
N THR A 126 -11.60 -0.95 28.77
CA THR A 126 -10.20 -1.34 28.92
C THR A 126 -9.50 -1.43 27.56
N ALA A 127 -8.18 -1.56 27.55
CA ALA A 127 -7.41 -1.78 26.31
C ALA A 127 -7.86 -3.02 25.51
N GLN A 128 -8.50 -3.99 26.15
CA GLN A 128 -9.08 -5.18 25.50
C GLN A 128 -10.29 -4.85 24.60
N ASN A 129 -10.90 -3.70 24.81
CA ASN A 129 -11.97 -3.21 23.95
C ASN A 129 -11.44 -2.69 22.59
N ILE A 130 -10.15 -2.40 22.49
CA ILE A 130 -9.52 -1.97 21.23
C ILE A 130 -9.41 -3.18 20.31
N THR A 131 -10.00 -3.09 19.13
CA THR A 131 -10.10 -4.20 18.17
C THR A 131 -9.14 -4.04 16.98
N ASP A 132 -8.72 -2.80 16.66
CA ASP A 132 -7.87 -2.56 15.52
C ASP A 132 -7.11 -1.22 15.65
N VAL A 133 -5.91 -1.18 15.06
CA VAL A 133 -5.05 0.01 14.97
C VAL A 133 -4.70 0.23 13.51
N LYS A 134 -5.14 1.35 12.95
CA LYS A 134 -4.89 1.71 11.55
C LYS A 134 -4.02 2.95 11.47
N VAL A 135 -3.12 2.95 10.50
CA VAL A 135 -2.39 4.17 10.12
C VAL A 135 -3.19 4.88 9.04
N PHE A 136 -3.43 6.17 9.23
CA PHE A 136 -4.00 7.02 8.20
C PHE A 136 -3.00 8.10 7.78
N TRP A 137 -3.11 8.48 6.53
CA TRP A 137 -2.34 9.56 5.94
C TRP A 137 -3.25 10.74 5.63
N GLU A 138 -2.87 11.91 6.14
CA GLU A 138 -3.48 13.18 5.79
C GLU A 138 -2.57 13.89 4.77
N PRO A 139 -3.01 14.08 3.53
CA PRO A 139 -2.17 14.63 2.48
C PRO A 139 -1.69 16.04 2.79
N GLY A 140 -0.43 16.32 2.53
CA GLY A 140 0.16 17.66 2.58
C GLY A 140 -0.29 18.56 1.42
N ALA A 141 0.23 19.78 1.38
CA ALA A 141 -0.22 20.79 0.44
C ALA A 141 -0.07 20.36 -1.03
N GLN A 142 1.01 19.65 -1.38
CA GLN A 142 1.29 19.20 -2.75
C GLN A 142 0.34 18.07 -3.22
N PHE A 143 -0.36 17.41 -2.31
CA PHE A 143 -1.30 16.33 -2.62
C PHE A 143 -2.76 16.74 -2.48
N LYS A 144 -3.03 18.03 -2.22
CA LYS A 144 -4.38 18.60 -2.19
C LYS A 144 -4.74 19.19 -3.55
N ASN A 145 -6.03 19.17 -3.87
CA ASN A 145 -6.59 19.77 -5.10
C ASN A 145 -5.97 19.24 -6.42
N LEU A 146 -5.55 18.00 -6.45
CA LEU A 146 -4.98 17.37 -7.65
C LEU A 146 -5.94 17.38 -8.86
N ILE A 147 -7.23 17.65 -8.64
CA ILE A 147 -8.24 17.73 -9.70
C ILE A 147 -7.94 18.82 -10.72
N THR A 148 -7.28 19.91 -10.30
CA THR A 148 -6.92 21.02 -11.19
C THR A 148 -5.86 20.66 -12.21
N ASP A 149 -4.98 19.73 -11.85
CA ASP A 149 -3.82 19.32 -12.65
C ASP A 149 -4.04 17.96 -13.31
N ALA A 150 -5.16 17.29 -12.95
CA ALA A 150 -5.44 15.95 -13.40
C ALA A 150 -6.07 15.91 -14.79
N GLU A 151 -5.49 15.15 -15.68
CA GLU A 151 -6.09 14.73 -16.95
C GLU A 151 -6.66 13.33 -16.80
N PHE A 152 -7.86 13.08 -17.35
CA PHE A 152 -8.57 11.83 -17.20
C PHE A 152 -8.72 11.08 -18.53
N ASN A 153 -8.47 9.76 -18.49
CA ASN A 153 -8.63 8.88 -19.63
C ASN A 153 -9.55 7.72 -19.28
N LEU A 154 -10.64 7.56 -20.03
CA LEU A 154 -11.58 6.44 -19.86
C LEU A 154 -10.96 5.17 -20.44
N VAL A 155 -10.87 4.13 -19.63
CA VAL A 155 -10.37 2.81 -20.02
C VAL A 155 -11.38 1.71 -19.66
N ALA A 156 -11.24 0.53 -20.27
CA ALA A 156 -12.05 -0.62 -19.91
C ALA A 156 -11.78 -1.04 -18.45
N SER A 157 -12.82 -1.52 -17.75
CA SER A 157 -12.66 -2.04 -16.39
C SER A 157 -11.70 -3.23 -16.35
N ARG A 158 -11.11 -3.51 -15.18
CA ARG A 158 -10.22 -4.68 -15.01
C ARG A 158 -10.93 -5.98 -15.32
N ALA A 159 -12.21 -6.09 -14.98
CA ALA A 159 -13.01 -7.26 -15.29
C ALA A 159 -13.18 -7.43 -16.80
N ALA A 160 -13.44 -6.34 -17.52
CA ALA A 160 -13.52 -6.36 -18.99
C ALA A 160 -12.16 -6.72 -19.62
N GLN A 161 -11.07 -6.12 -19.15
CA GLN A 161 -9.71 -6.44 -19.61
C GLN A 161 -9.36 -7.92 -19.36
N ALA A 162 -9.68 -8.47 -18.19
CA ALA A 162 -9.45 -9.88 -17.87
C ALA A 162 -10.26 -10.82 -18.79
N LYS A 163 -11.51 -10.49 -19.10
CA LYS A 163 -12.34 -11.25 -20.07
C LYS A 163 -11.69 -11.26 -21.45
N VAL A 164 -11.22 -10.11 -21.92
CA VAL A 164 -10.52 -10.01 -23.22
C VAL A 164 -9.24 -10.85 -23.24
N LEU A 165 -8.42 -10.75 -22.21
CA LEU A 165 -7.19 -11.54 -22.11
C LEU A 165 -7.47 -13.05 -22.06
N LYS A 166 -8.52 -13.47 -21.34
CA LYS A 166 -8.94 -14.88 -21.29
C LYS A 166 -9.37 -15.38 -22.66
N ALA A 167 -10.20 -14.63 -23.37
CA ALA A 167 -10.66 -14.97 -24.71
C ALA A 167 -9.51 -15.03 -25.73
N LEU A 168 -8.58 -14.06 -25.67
CA LEU A 168 -7.38 -14.08 -26.52
C LEU A 168 -6.52 -15.33 -26.28
N ARG A 169 -6.36 -15.75 -25.02
CA ARG A 169 -5.63 -17.00 -24.69
C ARG A 169 -6.37 -18.25 -25.15
N ALA A 170 -7.70 -18.20 -25.23
CA ALA A 170 -8.55 -19.27 -25.76
C ALA A 170 -8.65 -19.28 -27.29
N GLY A 171 -8.07 -18.28 -27.98
CA GLY A 171 -8.16 -18.14 -29.45
C GLY A 171 -9.53 -17.66 -29.92
N GLU A 172 -10.34 -17.07 -29.05
CA GLU A 172 -11.65 -16.55 -29.38
C GLU A 172 -11.53 -15.20 -30.10
N SER A 173 -12.24 -15.03 -31.21
CA SER A 173 -12.23 -13.79 -32.00
C SER A 173 -13.28 -12.76 -31.53
N LYS A 174 -14.21 -13.15 -30.67
CA LYS A 174 -15.26 -12.29 -30.11
C LYS A 174 -15.35 -12.48 -28.61
N VAL A 175 -15.50 -11.38 -27.88
CA VAL A 175 -15.64 -11.36 -26.43
C VAL A 175 -16.93 -10.64 -26.05
N ASP A 176 -17.77 -11.30 -25.29
CA ASP A 176 -18.93 -10.65 -24.68
C ASP A 176 -18.48 -9.93 -23.41
N LEU A 177 -18.54 -8.60 -23.43
CA LEU A 177 -18.24 -7.73 -22.32
C LEU A 177 -19.48 -7.32 -21.51
N GLU A 178 -20.66 -7.79 -21.88
CA GLU A 178 -21.89 -7.49 -21.16
C GLU A 178 -21.79 -8.00 -19.72
N GLY A 179 -22.12 -7.11 -18.77
CA GLY A 179 -21.98 -7.39 -17.34
C GLY A 179 -20.54 -7.37 -16.77
N ALA A 180 -19.52 -7.11 -17.59
CA ALA A 180 -18.15 -7.01 -17.07
C ALA A 180 -17.95 -5.82 -16.11
N ASP A 181 -18.73 -4.75 -16.31
CA ASP A 181 -18.64 -3.54 -15.49
C ASP A 181 -19.51 -3.60 -14.21
N ASN A 182 -20.32 -4.66 -14.05
CA ASN A 182 -21.22 -4.82 -12.89
C ASN A 182 -20.60 -5.65 -11.76
N GLY A 183 -19.38 -6.13 -11.89
CA GLY A 183 -18.81 -7.18 -11.05
C GLY A 183 -17.74 -6.77 -10.03
N ASP A 184 -17.34 -5.52 -9.96
CA ASP A 184 -16.33 -5.11 -9.00
C ASP A 184 -16.95 -4.45 -7.76
N ASN A 185 -17.72 -5.24 -7.00
CA ASN A 185 -18.05 -4.90 -5.63
C ASN A 185 -16.89 -5.37 -4.73
N GLY A 186 -15.89 -4.51 -4.62
CA GLY A 186 -15.01 -4.41 -3.48
C GLY A 186 -14.43 -5.71 -2.94
N ASP A 187 -13.46 -6.27 -3.62
CA ASP A 187 -12.38 -6.94 -2.91
C ASP A 187 -11.14 -6.05 -3.00
N ASN A 188 -11.00 -5.19 -2.01
CA ASN A 188 -9.75 -4.54 -1.66
C ASN A 188 -8.86 -5.56 -0.93
N GLY A 189 -8.92 -6.80 -1.35
CA GLY A 189 -8.00 -7.86 -1.02
C GLY A 189 -6.72 -7.64 -1.79
N ASP A 190 -5.69 -7.29 -1.06
CA ASP A 190 -4.29 -7.40 -1.41
C ASP A 190 -4.02 -8.76 -2.09
N ASN A 191 -4.26 -8.84 -3.38
CA ASN A 191 -3.86 -10.00 -4.16
C ASN A 191 -2.47 -9.72 -4.70
N GLY A 192 -1.50 -10.09 -3.86
CA GLY A 192 -0.08 -10.11 -4.14
C GLY A 192 0.18 -10.55 -5.58
N GLY A 193 0.84 -9.66 -6.30
CA GLY A 193 1.15 -9.80 -7.70
C GLY A 193 1.75 -11.15 -8.03
N ASN A 194 1.09 -11.84 -8.91
CA ASN A 194 1.73 -12.87 -9.71
C ASN A 194 2.56 -12.14 -10.77
N ASP A 195 3.81 -11.86 -10.43
CA ASP A 195 4.81 -11.33 -11.35
C ASP A 195 5.24 -12.48 -12.28
N PRO A 196 4.95 -12.45 -13.60
CA PRO A 196 5.43 -13.46 -14.52
C PRO A 196 6.85 -13.11 -14.99
N GLY A 197 7.84 -13.18 -14.08
CA GLY A 197 9.23 -12.84 -14.40
C GLY A 197 10.27 -13.28 -13.38
N GLY A 198 9.93 -14.08 -12.40
CA GLY A 198 10.88 -14.67 -11.46
C GLY A 198 11.58 -15.87 -12.07
N ASN A 199 12.76 -15.67 -12.64
CA ASN A 199 13.72 -16.69 -13.01
C ASN A 199 14.09 -17.51 -11.75
N LYS A 200 13.57 -18.72 -11.62
CA LYS A 200 14.01 -19.68 -10.60
C LYS A 200 15.43 -20.11 -10.88
N PRO A 201 16.37 -20.00 -9.95
CA PRO A 201 17.62 -20.74 -10.04
C PRO A 201 17.29 -22.23 -9.82
N GLY A 202 17.68 -23.04 -10.81
CA GLY A 202 17.51 -24.47 -10.78
C GLY A 202 18.20 -25.10 -9.59
N GLY A 203 17.46 -25.97 -8.89
CA GLY A 203 18.00 -26.85 -7.89
C GLY A 203 18.92 -27.88 -8.54
N ASN A 204 20.11 -28.00 -8.00
CA ASN A 204 21.01 -29.09 -8.30
C ASN A 204 20.84 -30.18 -7.21
N PRO A 205 20.46 -31.40 -7.54
CA PRO A 205 20.58 -32.53 -6.63
C PRO A 205 21.83 -33.31 -6.96
N GLY A 206 22.71 -33.51 -6.04
CA GLY A 206 23.78 -34.46 -6.23
C GLY A 206 24.84 -34.42 -5.15
N GLY A 207 24.75 -35.39 -4.31
CA GLY A 207 25.59 -35.68 -3.19
C GLY A 207 27.02 -36.13 -3.53
N GLY A 208 27.81 -36.26 -2.50
CA GLY A 208 29.04 -37.09 -2.54
C GLY A 208 30.21 -36.52 -1.79
N SER A 209 30.37 -37.03 -0.57
CA SER A 209 31.62 -37.47 0.03
C SER A 209 32.80 -36.52 0.27
N ASN A 210 33.04 -36.27 1.53
CA ASN A 210 34.34 -35.97 2.15
C ASN A 210 35.34 -37.11 1.90
N PRO A 211 36.69 -36.95 1.84
CA PRO A 211 37.43 -36.84 3.08
C PRO A 211 38.75 -36.02 3.07
N SER A 212 39.06 -35.54 4.28
CA SER A 212 40.40 -35.49 4.93
C SER A 212 41.63 -34.87 4.26
N GLY A 213 42.29 -33.98 5.01
CA GLY A 213 43.71 -34.10 5.21
C GLY A 213 44.59 -32.87 4.98
N GLY A 214 45.27 -32.42 6.03
CA GLY A 214 46.64 -31.91 5.92
C GLY A 214 46.85 -30.43 6.19
N SER A 215 47.11 -30.08 7.34
CA SER A 215 48.32 -29.60 8.07
C SER A 215 49.32 -28.74 7.28
N SER A 216 49.62 -27.56 7.80
CA SER A 216 50.88 -27.06 8.35
C SER A 216 51.22 -25.60 7.92
N THR A 217 51.37 -24.75 8.93
CA THR A 217 52.56 -24.05 9.42
C THR A 217 53.08 -22.82 8.65
N GLY A 218 53.32 -21.81 9.47
CA GLY A 218 54.32 -20.74 9.29
C GLY A 218 53.69 -19.36 9.11
N GLY A 219 53.79 -18.41 9.97
CA GLY A 219 54.90 -17.93 10.73
C GLY A 219 55.31 -16.58 10.17
N GLY A 220 55.34 -15.53 11.00
CA GLY A 220 55.97 -14.29 10.62
C GLY A 220 55.43 -13.02 11.28
N ASN A 221 56.01 -12.72 12.37
CA ASN A 221 56.03 -11.54 13.22
C ASN A 221 56.73 -10.35 12.56
N THR A 222 56.31 -9.11 12.84
CA THR A 222 57.14 -7.91 13.21
C THR A 222 56.21 -6.71 13.35
N GLU A 223 56.05 -6.20 14.47
CA GLU A 223 56.57 -5.13 15.33
C GLU A 223 56.89 -3.78 14.63
N GLY A 224 56.43 -2.71 15.31
CA GLY A 224 57.05 -1.39 15.41
C GLY A 224 56.23 -0.30 14.71
N GLY A 225 55.85 0.74 15.34
CA GLY A 225 56.42 1.70 16.24
C GLY A 225 55.52 2.89 16.46
N ASN A 226 55.61 3.32 17.61
CA ASN A 226 55.08 4.48 18.35
C ASN A 226 55.60 5.81 17.79
N THR A 227 54.80 6.89 17.79
CA THR A 227 55.27 8.23 18.20
C THR A 227 54.14 9.18 18.55
N GLU A 228 54.31 9.76 19.70
CA GLU A 228 53.53 10.81 20.37
C GLU A 228 53.77 12.22 19.77
N GLY A 229 52.87 13.15 20.15
CA GLY A 229 53.05 14.59 20.08
C GLY A 229 51.70 15.27 19.92
N GLY A 230 51.03 15.88 20.84
CA GLY A 230 51.46 16.88 21.81
C GLY A 230 51.20 18.30 21.27
N GLY A 231 50.17 18.99 21.79
CA GLY A 231 50.00 20.41 21.48
C GLY A 231 48.66 21.00 21.94
N THR A 232 48.68 21.43 23.17
CA THR A 232 47.72 22.36 23.83
C THR A 232 47.83 23.76 23.26
N THR A 233 46.71 24.51 23.13
CA THR A 233 46.67 25.94 23.55
C THR A 233 45.22 26.42 23.71
N GLU A 234 45.02 27.06 24.80
CA GLU A 234 43.85 27.77 25.33
C GLU A 234 43.58 29.12 24.64
N GLY A 235 42.40 29.66 24.92
CA GLY A 235 42.03 31.08 24.80
C GLY A 235 40.58 31.18 24.28
N GLY A 236 39.54 31.57 25.02
CA GLY A 236 39.40 32.68 25.93
C GLY A 236 38.62 33.81 25.27
N GLY A 237 37.41 34.14 25.79
CA GLY A 237 36.68 35.36 25.42
C GLY A 237 35.17 35.13 25.30
N SER A 238 34.40 35.21 26.29
CA SER A 238 33.63 36.22 27.03
C SER A 238 32.99 37.32 26.12
N GLY A 239 31.67 37.42 26.17
CA GLY A 239 30.91 38.53 25.65
C GLY A 239 29.41 38.30 25.75
N SER A 240 28.84 38.67 26.86
CA SER A 240 27.45 38.99 27.15
C SER A 240 26.90 40.08 26.21
N ASP A 241 25.62 40.11 25.81
CA ASP A 241 24.64 40.98 26.46
C ASP A 241 23.29 40.96 25.70
N ASP A 242 22.24 40.83 26.46
CA ASP A 242 20.94 41.50 26.53
C ASP A 242 20.15 41.93 25.29
N GLY A 243 18.85 41.54 25.37
CA GLY A 243 17.89 42.61 25.29
C GLY A 243 16.60 42.38 24.47
N HIS A 244 15.51 42.17 25.18
CA HIS A 244 14.14 42.72 24.96
C HIS A 244 13.33 42.36 23.72
N VAL A 245 12.23 41.58 23.94
CA VAL A 245 10.81 41.89 24.29
C VAL A 245 9.98 42.67 23.23
N ASN A 246 8.76 42.15 23.03
CA ASN A 246 7.50 42.72 22.52
C ASN A 246 7.34 42.75 20.98
N ILE A 247 6.26 42.29 20.43
CA ILE A 247 4.82 42.22 20.78
C ILE A 247 4.21 40.98 20.15
#